data_43e98273d3f719554d0a9c804b76315e
#
_entry.id   43e98273d3f719554d0a9c804b76315e
#
_cell.length_a   1.000
_cell.length_b   1.000
_cell.length_c   1.000
_cell.angle_alpha   90.00
_cell.angle_beta   90.00
_cell.angle_gamma   90.00
#
_symmetry.space_group_name_H-M   'P 1'
#
loop_
_entity.id
_entity.type
_entity.pdbx_description
1 polymer ?
#
loop_
_entity_poly.entity_id
_entity_poly.type
_entity_poly.pdbx_seq_one_letter_code
_entity_poly.pdbx_strand_id
1 'polypeptide(L)'
;RALLASERAGVPLMVHHTMSTVKTQVGPDDSTELGCPRDLRPGDLYTHTFHPYRSCIVDEETLAIYPDVIQAKERGVLFDVGHGQGSFGWTVAEICARSNFYPDTISTDLHTGNHRGPVYDLSTVMSKFLHLGMPLSDVIRAVTSTPAKAIGLGHVIGSLTPGKEADITLLKIHDGQFPMEDSQSQVRVLEKLLKPVTVWRAGVAYPITEPNPFPNRQAMNINSREWDNIRVRDDVRPHIQ
;
A
#
# COMPACT_ATOMS: atom_id res chain seq x y z
N ARG A 1 -15.72 -15.94 11.01
CA ARG A 1 -14.80 -17.05 11.37
C ARG A 1 -13.36 -16.54 11.52
N ALA A 2 -12.82 -15.77 10.58
CA ALA A 2 -11.44 -15.25 10.64
C ALA A 2 -11.19 -14.41 11.90
N LEU A 3 -12.07 -13.46 12.22
CA LEU A 3 -11.99 -12.66 13.46
C LEU A 3 -11.92 -13.52 14.70
N LEU A 4 -12.79 -14.53 14.82
CA LEU A 4 -12.78 -15.46 15.97
C LEU A 4 -11.49 -16.30 16.03
N ALA A 5 -10.95 -16.73 14.89
CA ALA A 5 -9.71 -17.49 14.86
C ALA A 5 -8.52 -16.63 15.29
N SER A 6 -8.43 -15.41 14.79
CA SER A 6 -7.43 -14.41 15.16
C SER A 6 -7.50 -14.05 16.65
N GLU A 7 -8.70 -13.85 17.18
CA GLU A 7 -8.92 -13.59 18.60
C GLU A 7 -8.44 -14.74 19.48
N ARG A 8 -8.82 -15.98 19.13
CA ARG A 8 -8.38 -17.18 19.88
C ARG A 8 -6.87 -17.41 19.80
N ALA A 9 -6.25 -17.05 18.69
CA ALA A 9 -4.81 -17.15 18.50
C ALA A 9 -4.03 -15.99 19.14
N GLY A 10 -4.70 -14.92 19.57
CA GLY A 10 -4.06 -13.74 20.14
C GLY A 10 -3.18 -12.96 19.15
N VAL A 11 -3.52 -13.00 17.84
CA VAL A 11 -2.78 -12.32 16.78
C VAL A 11 -3.68 -11.38 16.00
N PRO A 12 -3.15 -10.31 15.38
CA PRO A 12 -3.94 -9.46 14.49
C PRO A 12 -4.40 -10.25 13.26
N LEU A 13 -5.51 -9.81 12.67
CA LEU A 13 -6.01 -10.31 11.40
C LEU A 13 -5.57 -9.38 10.28
N MET A 14 -4.99 -9.92 9.21
CA MET A 14 -4.78 -9.18 7.98
C MET A 14 -5.78 -9.63 6.94
N VAL A 15 -6.55 -8.68 6.40
CA VAL A 15 -7.60 -8.97 5.41
C VAL A 15 -7.17 -8.46 4.05
N HIS A 16 -7.10 -9.40 3.10
CA HIS A 16 -6.96 -9.12 1.68
C HIS A 16 -8.38 -8.84 1.11
N HIS A 17 -8.60 -7.60 0.72
CA HIS A 17 -9.87 -7.17 0.15
C HIS A 17 -9.63 -6.57 -1.23
N THR A 18 -9.78 -7.39 -2.28
CA THR A 18 -9.69 -6.98 -3.67
C THR A 18 -10.73 -7.72 -4.50
N MET A 19 -11.07 -7.17 -5.66
CA MET A 19 -11.96 -7.81 -6.66
C MET A 19 -13.30 -8.29 -6.10
N SER A 20 -13.69 -7.82 -4.93
CA SER A 20 -15.01 -8.12 -4.38
C SER A 20 -16.06 -7.32 -5.12
N THR A 21 -17.18 -7.96 -5.45
CA THR A 21 -18.40 -7.29 -5.88
C THR A 21 -19.14 -6.66 -4.70
N VAL A 22 -18.75 -7.03 -3.49
CA VAL A 22 -19.28 -6.46 -2.25
C VAL A 22 -18.62 -5.10 -2.05
N LYS A 23 -19.41 -4.06 -1.88
CA LYS A 23 -18.88 -2.73 -1.54
C LYS A 23 -18.09 -2.79 -0.24
N THR A 24 -17.04 -1.97 -0.14
CA THR A 24 -16.25 -1.79 1.11
C THR A 24 -17.16 -1.37 2.27
N GLN A 25 -18.24 -0.69 1.96
CA GLN A 25 -19.32 -0.42 2.87
C GLN A 25 -20.41 -1.48 2.75
N VAL A 26 -20.83 -1.96 3.88
CA VAL A 26 -22.15 -2.53 4.03
C VAL A 26 -23.10 -1.35 4.28
N GLY A 27 -24.16 -1.28 3.51
CA GLY A 27 -25.13 -0.21 3.61
C GLY A 27 -25.66 -0.01 5.04
N PRO A 28 -26.49 1.02 5.28
CA PRO A 28 -26.89 1.38 6.62
C PRO A 28 -27.54 0.20 7.36
N ASP A 29 -27.00 -0.07 8.48
CA ASP A 29 -27.55 -0.56 9.75
C ASP A 29 -28.33 -1.87 9.86
N ASP A 30 -28.90 -2.44 8.81
CA ASP A 30 -29.76 -3.62 8.95
C ASP A 30 -29.12 -4.94 8.51
N SER A 31 -27.90 -4.93 7.98
CA SER A 31 -27.26 -6.18 7.60
C SER A 31 -26.50 -6.78 8.79
N THR A 32 -26.86 -7.99 9.14
CA THR A 32 -26.09 -8.86 10.05
C THR A 32 -24.80 -9.34 9.41
N GLU A 33 -24.49 -8.90 8.19
CA GLU A 33 -23.29 -9.26 7.45
C GLU A 33 -22.10 -8.43 7.93
N LEU A 34 -20.97 -9.12 8.15
CA LEU A 34 -19.72 -8.48 8.51
C LEU A 34 -19.20 -7.65 7.34
N GLY A 35 -18.87 -6.39 7.59
CA GLY A 35 -18.27 -5.45 6.64
C GLY A 35 -16.77 -5.30 6.84
N CYS A 36 -16.04 -4.99 5.78
CA CYS A 36 -14.62 -4.72 5.83
C CYS A 36 -14.34 -3.35 5.19
N PRO A 37 -13.65 -2.43 5.88
CA PRO A 37 -12.91 -2.58 7.16
C PRO A 37 -13.74 -2.31 8.42
N ARG A 38 -15.06 -2.05 8.31
CA ARG A 38 -15.93 -1.64 9.43
C ARG A 38 -15.78 -2.51 10.68
N ASP A 39 -15.75 -3.83 10.50
CA ASP A 39 -15.77 -4.80 11.61
C ASP A 39 -14.38 -5.30 12.02
N LEU A 40 -13.31 -4.71 11.44
CA LEU A 40 -11.96 -4.98 11.90
C LEU A 40 -11.69 -4.31 13.25
N ARG A 41 -10.83 -4.94 14.06
CA ARG A 41 -10.50 -4.50 15.41
C ARG A 41 -9.27 -3.59 15.39
N PRO A 42 -9.05 -2.75 16.40
CA PRO A 42 -7.78 -2.06 16.58
C PRO A 42 -6.60 -3.02 16.47
N GLY A 43 -5.63 -2.68 15.61
CA GLY A 43 -4.45 -3.52 15.33
C GLY A 43 -4.64 -4.57 14.23
N ASP A 44 -5.86 -4.84 13.77
CA ASP A 44 -6.08 -5.61 12.54
C ASP A 44 -5.65 -4.78 11.32
N LEU A 45 -5.30 -5.45 10.22
CA LEU A 45 -4.79 -4.80 9.01
C LEU A 45 -5.74 -5.00 7.84
N TYR A 46 -5.99 -3.92 7.10
CA TYR A 46 -6.66 -3.92 5.81
C TYR A 46 -5.61 -3.68 4.73
N THR A 47 -5.29 -4.74 3.95
CA THR A 47 -4.29 -4.60 2.86
C THR A 47 -4.93 -4.37 1.51
N HIS A 48 -4.11 -3.96 0.54
CA HIS A 48 -4.53 -3.51 -0.79
C HIS A 48 -5.44 -2.28 -0.75
N THR A 49 -5.15 -1.37 0.18
CA THR A 49 -5.97 -0.20 0.46
C THR A 49 -6.29 0.64 -0.78
N PHE A 50 -5.32 0.77 -1.69
CA PHE A 50 -5.39 1.70 -2.82
C PHE A 50 -5.73 1.00 -4.15
N HIS A 51 -6.35 -0.18 -4.09
CA HIS A 51 -6.74 -0.89 -5.31
C HIS A 51 -7.80 -0.12 -6.10
N PRO A 52 -7.77 -0.19 -7.46
CA PRO A 52 -8.63 0.63 -8.31
C PRO A 52 -9.98 -0.03 -8.66
N TYR A 53 -10.40 -1.07 -7.95
CA TYR A 53 -11.65 -1.78 -8.23
C TYR A 53 -12.87 -1.09 -7.60
N ARG A 54 -14.08 -1.47 -8.04
CA ARG A 54 -15.35 -0.95 -7.50
C ARG A 54 -15.50 -1.10 -6.00
N SER A 55 -14.86 -2.10 -5.41
CA SER A 55 -14.82 -2.30 -3.96
C SER A 55 -13.75 -1.47 -3.25
N CYS A 56 -13.15 -0.47 -3.90
CA CYS A 56 -12.15 0.40 -3.29
C CYS A 56 -12.74 1.24 -2.16
N ILE A 57 -11.86 1.86 -1.39
CA ILE A 57 -12.22 2.69 -0.23
C ILE A 57 -12.78 4.07 -0.58
N VAL A 58 -12.86 4.39 -1.87
CA VAL A 58 -13.34 5.67 -2.41
C VAL A 58 -14.67 5.47 -3.10
N ASP A 59 -15.62 6.33 -2.82
CA ASP A 59 -16.90 6.40 -3.50
C ASP A 59 -16.73 6.99 -4.91
N GLU A 60 -17.23 6.28 -5.93
CA GLU A 60 -17.04 6.64 -7.34
C GLU A 60 -17.82 7.92 -7.74
N GLU A 61 -18.90 8.25 -7.04
CA GLU A 61 -19.75 9.39 -7.38
C GLU A 61 -19.28 10.68 -6.69
N THR A 62 -18.92 10.55 -5.42
CA THR A 62 -18.54 11.70 -4.59
C THR A 62 -17.04 11.93 -4.55
N LEU A 63 -16.25 10.96 -4.97
CA LEU A 63 -14.78 10.94 -4.86
C LEU A 63 -14.28 11.15 -3.43
N ALA A 64 -15.07 10.74 -2.47
CA ALA A 64 -14.75 10.80 -1.05
C ALA A 64 -14.41 9.41 -0.53
N ILE A 65 -13.57 9.35 0.50
CA ILE A 65 -13.32 8.11 1.23
C ILE A 65 -14.60 7.78 2.02
N TYR A 66 -15.01 6.53 1.99
CA TYR A 66 -16.18 6.11 2.74
C TYR A 66 -16.04 6.38 4.24
N PRO A 67 -17.09 6.88 4.91
CA PRO A 67 -17.06 7.19 6.35
C PRO A 67 -16.61 6.00 7.22
N ASP A 68 -17.05 4.78 6.90
CA ASP A 68 -16.67 3.57 7.64
C ASP A 68 -15.16 3.29 7.60
N VAL A 69 -14.50 3.66 6.50
CA VAL A 69 -13.05 3.56 6.35
C VAL A 69 -12.33 4.54 7.27
N ILE A 70 -12.80 5.79 7.30
CA ILE A 70 -12.25 6.82 8.20
C ILE A 70 -12.43 6.39 9.66
N GLN A 71 -13.63 5.97 10.04
CA GLN A 71 -13.91 5.50 11.40
C GLN A 71 -13.08 4.27 11.78
N ALA A 72 -12.87 3.33 10.84
CA ALA A 72 -12.01 2.18 11.08
C ALA A 72 -10.57 2.61 11.38
N LYS A 73 -10.03 3.55 10.62
CA LYS A 73 -8.69 4.12 10.86
C LYS A 73 -8.61 4.82 12.22
N GLU A 74 -9.58 5.63 12.55
CA GLU A 74 -9.68 6.32 13.86
C GLU A 74 -9.75 5.34 15.03
N ARG A 75 -10.40 4.19 14.86
CA ARG A 75 -10.42 3.12 15.87
C ARG A 75 -9.11 2.36 16.00
N GLY A 76 -8.15 2.55 15.08
CA GLY A 76 -6.85 1.90 15.10
C GLY A 76 -6.72 0.66 14.22
N VAL A 77 -7.61 0.49 13.24
CA VAL A 77 -7.36 -0.45 12.13
C VAL A 77 -6.22 0.11 11.28
N LEU A 78 -5.25 -0.72 10.94
CA LEU A 78 -4.09 -0.34 10.14
C LEU A 78 -4.38 -0.57 8.65
N PHE A 79 -4.06 0.41 7.84
CA PHE A 79 -4.21 0.35 6.40
C PHE A 79 -2.86 0.11 5.73
N ASP A 80 -2.76 -1.01 5.00
CA ASP A 80 -1.55 -1.44 4.33
C ASP A 80 -1.64 -1.26 2.82
N VAL A 81 -0.52 -0.90 2.19
CA VAL A 81 -0.49 -0.69 0.74
C VAL A 81 -0.71 -1.98 -0.03
N GLY A 82 0.09 -3.02 0.27
CA GLY A 82 0.02 -4.27 -0.47
C GLY A 82 -0.01 -4.04 -1.97
N HIS A 83 1.00 -3.31 -2.54
CA HIS A 83 0.94 -2.76 -3.88
C HIS A 83 0.51 -3.79 -4.94
N GLY A 84 1.13 -4.99 -4.90
CA GLY A 84 0.81 -6.08 -5.80
C GLY A 84 0.83 -5.71 -7.28
N GLN A 85 0.37 -6.63 -8.11
CA GLN A 85 0.23 -6.39 -9.53
C GLN A 85 -1.06 -5.65 -9.87
N GLY A 86 -2.10 -5.81 -9.06
CA GLY A 86 -3.45 -5.31 -9.30
C GLY A 86 -3.97 -4.33 -8.25
N SER A 87 -3.22 -4.04 -7.19
CA SER A 87 -3.80 -3.48 -5.98
C SER A 87 -3.35 -2.06 -5.65
N PHE A 88 -2.84 -1.33 -6.63
CA PHE A 88 -2.51 0.08 -6.50
C PHE A 88 -2.95 0.87 -7.72
N GLY A 89 -3.81 1.86 -7.54
CA GLY A 89 -4.25 2.80 -8.57
C GLY A 89 -3.89 4.24 -8.19
N TRP A 90 -3.24 4.98 -9.10
CA TRP A 90 -2.87 6.37 -8.86
C TRP A 90 -4.07 7.23 -8.48
N THR A 91 -5.18 7.09 -9.21
CA THR A 91 -6.38 7.89 -8.95
C THR A 91 -6.90 7.72 -7.52
N VAL A 92 -7.00 6.49 -7.04
CA VAL A 92 -7.45 6.21 -5.66
C VAL A 92 -6.46 6.77 -4.65
N ALA A 93 -5.16 6.55 -4.87
CA ALA A 93 -4.12 7.03 -3.97
C ALA A 93 -4.06 8.56 -3.90
N GLU A 94 -4.24 9.25 -5.03
CA GLU A 94 -4.30 10.72 -5.11
C GLU A 94 -5.52 11.30 -4.39
N ILE A 95 -6.70 10.67 -4.51
CA ILE A 95 -7.90 11.06 -3.77
C ILE A 95 -7.66 10.92 -2.26
N CYS A 96 -7.10 9.79 -1.85
CA CYS A 96 -6.76 9.56 -0.45
C CYS A 96 -5.75 10.58 0.09
N ALA A 97 -4.69 10.86 -0.67
CA ALA A 97 -3.66 11.82 -0.28
C ALA A 97 -4.22 13.25 -0.11
N ARG A 98 -5.14 13.70 -0.98
CA ARG A 98 -5.82 15.00 -0.82
C ARG A 98 -6.62 15.10 0.48
N SER A 99 -7.13 13.98 0.98
CA SER A 99 -7.83 13.88 2.26
C SER A 99 -6.89 13.60 3.43
N ASN A 100 -5.57 13.69 3.21
CA ASN A 100 -4.54 13.34 4.19
C ASN A 100 -4.67 11.90 4.72
N PHE A 101 -5.25 11.02 3.92
CA PHE A 101 -5.39 9.60 4.24
C PHE A 101 -4.20 8.84 3.63
N TYR A 102 -3.17 8.63 4.42
CA TYR A 102 -1.98 7.85 4.06
C TYR A 102 -2.03 6.46 4.70
N PRO A 103 -1.29 5.48 4.15
CA PRO A 103 -1.21 4.15 4.73
C PRO A 103 -0.44 4.16 6.06
N ASP A 104 -0.77 3.22 6.94
CA ASP A 104 -0.04 2.98 8.18
C ASP A 104 1.19 2.10 7.93
N THR A 105 1.08 1.18 6.94
CA THR A 105 2.19 0.33 6.49
C THR A 105 2.30 0.36 4.97
N ILE A 106 3.54 0.33 4.48
CA ILE A 106 3.85 0.24 3.06
C ILE A 106 4.49 -1.12 2.81
N SER A 107 3.81 -1.96 2.06
CA SER A 107 4.27 -3.27 1.64
C SER A 107 4.16 -3.45 0.13
N THR A 108 4.85 -4.44 -0.41
CA THR A 108 5.03 -4.62 -1.85
C THR A 108 4.09 -5.64 -2.46
N ASP A 109 3.72 -6.69 -1.73
CA ASP A 109 3.15 -7.90 -2.31
C ASP A 109 3.97 -8.37 -3.54
N LEU A 110 5.31 -8.40 -3.38
CA LEU A 110 6.26 -8.67 -4.45
C LEU A 110 6.25 -10.15 -4.82
N HIS A 111 6.10 -10.41 -6.10
CA HIS A 111 6.16 -11.76 -6.66
C HIS A 111 6.75 -11.75 -8.09
N THR A 112 6.92 -12.91 -8.70
CA THR A 112 7.55 -13.07 -10.03
C THR A 112 6.86 -12.29 -11.14
N GLY A 113 5.56 -11.97 -11.01
CA GLY A 113 4.78 -11.22 -11.99
C GLY A 113 4.93 -9.70 -11.91
N ASN A 114 5.40 -9.15 -10.78
CA ASN A 114 5.40 -7.70 -10.55
C ASN A 114 6.75 -7.08 -10.18
N HIS A 115 7.81 -7.88 -10.01
CA HIS A 115 9.16 -7.37 -9.69
C HIS A 115 9.82 -6.58 -10.84
N ARG A 116 9.26 -6.65 -12.05
CA ARG A 116 9.69 -5.85 -13.21
C ARG A 116 8.71 -4.74 -13.57
N GLY A 117 7.77 -4.45 -12.66
CA GLY A 117 6.71 -3.48 -12.77
C GLY A 117 5.35 -4.13 -12.48
N PRO A 118 4.43 -3.39 -11.89
CA PRO A 118 4.50 -1.99 -11.44
C PRO A 118 5.13 -1.80 -10.05
N VAL A 119 5.56 -2.88 -9.36
CA VAL A 119 6.07 -2.82 -7.99
C VAL A 119 7.56 -2.51 -7.92
N TYR A 120 8.37 -3.23 -8.67
CA TYR A 120 9.84 -3.23 -8.71
C TYR A 120 10.47 -3.69 -7.38
N ASP A 121 10.40 -2.85 -6.35
CA ASP A 121 10.94 -3.06 -5.01
C ASP A 121 10.22 -2.18 -3.98
N LEU A 122 10.55 -2.37 -2.69
CA LEU A 122 9.95 -1.60 -1.60
C LEU A 122 10.30 -0.11 -1.70
N SER A 123 11.52 0.24 -2.08
CA SER A 123 11.96 1.63 -2.15
C SER A 123 11.25 2.41 -3.26
N THR A 124 10.87 1.73 -4.34
CA THR A 124 10.00 2.30 -5.39
C THR A 124 8.60 2.55 -4.87
N VAL A 125 7.98 1.61 -4.13
CA VAL A 125 6.66 1.84 -3.52
C VAL A 125 6.71 2.99 -2.51
N MET A 126 7.74 3.07 -1.68
CA MET A 126 7.98 4.21 -0.78
C MET A 126 8.04 5.53 -1.54
N SER A 127 8.72 5.55 -2.70
CA SER A 127 8.86 6.74 -3.54
C SER A 127 7.53 7.20 -4.12
N LYS A 128 6.62 6.29 -4.44
CA LYS A 128 5.25 6.62 -4.87
C LYS A 128 4.49 7.39 -3.78
N PHE A 129 4.60 6.99 -2.51
CA PHE A 129 3.96 7.70 -1.40
C PHE A 129 4.66 9.02 -1.06
N LEU A 130 5.98 9.12 -1.22
CA LEU A 130 6.70 10.38 -1.13
C LEU A 130 6.22 11.37 -2.20
N HIS A 131 6.00 10.92 -3.44
CA HIS A 131 5.43 11.72 -4.53
C HIS A 131 4.00 12.19 -4.22
N LEU A 132 3.18 11.35 -3.57
CA LEU A 132 1.83 11.69 -3.12
C LEU A 132 1.80 12.69 -1.95
N GLY A 133 2.96 13.16 -1.46
CA GLY A 133 3.08 14.15 -0.41
C GLY A 133 3.15 13.58 1.02
N MET A 134 3.23 12.27 1.19
CA MET A 134 3.46 11.68 2.51
C MET A 134 4.84 12.12 3.02
N PRO A 135 4.95 12.67 4.25
CA PRO A 135 6.24 13.09 4.80
C PRO A 135 7.26 11.94 4.83
N LEU A 136 8.52 12.22 4.51
CA LEU A 136 9.56 11.19 4.48
C LEU A 136 9.67 10.42 5.80
N SER A 137 9.55 11.10 6.93
CA SER A 137 9.54 10.46 8.25
C SER A 137 8.43 9.42 8.41
N ASP A 138 7.27 9.69 7.82
CA ASP A 138 6.11 8.82 7.89
C ASP A 138 6.22 7.66 6.90
N VAL A 139 6.77 7.90 5.70
CA VAL A 139 7.16 6.85 4.75
C VAL A 139 8.14 5.87 5.41
N ILE A 140 9.17 6.36 6.08
CA ILE A 140 10.14 5.51 6.80
C ILE A 140 9.45 4.74 7.93
N ARG A 141 8.61 5.41 8.72
CA ARG A 141 7.85 4.78 9.81
C ARG A 141 6.96 3.66 9.30
N ALA A 142 6.32 3.86 8.15
CA ALA A 142 5.41 2.90 7.52
C ALA A 142 6.10 1.63 6.99
N VAL A 143 7.42 1.63 6.86
CA VAL A 143 8.21 0.43 6.44
C VAL A 143 9.11 -0.11 7.56
N THR A 144 9.08 0.49 8.75
CA THR A 144 9.96 0.11 9.85
C THR A 144 9.20 -0.13 11.16
N SER A 145 9.02 0.92 11.95
CA SER A 145 8.48 0.79 13.32
C SER A 145 7.00 0.43 13.35
N THR A 146 6.20 0.89 12.40
CA THR A 146 4.76 0.55 12.37
C THR A 146 4.53 -0.91 12.04
N PRO A 147 5.07 -1.49 10.94
CA PRO A 147 4.90 -2.92 10.68
C PRO A 147 5.53 -3.79 11.77
N ALA A 148 6.68 -3.42 12.32
CA ALA A 148 7.30 -4.17 13.42
C ALA A 148 6.39 -4.24 14.66
N LYS A 149 5.71 -3.15 15.01
CA LYS A 149 4.72 -3.11 16.09
C LYS A 149 3.49 -3.94 15.75
N ALA A 150 2.98 -3.82 14.53
CA ALA A 150 1.79 -4.54 14.08
C ALA A 150 1.93 -6.06 14.21
N ILE A 151 3.12 -6.59 13.97
CA ILE A 151 3.41 -8.04 14.11
C ILE A 151 3.98 -8.42 15.49
N GLY A 152 3.97 -7.51 16.46
CA GLY A 152 4.46 -7.76 17.84
C GLY A 152 5.98 -7.77 18.00
N LEU A 153 6.75 -7.47 16.96
CA LEU A 153 8.23 -7.51 16.97
C LEU A 153 8.90 -6.14 17.20
N GLY A 154 8.12 -5.14 17.60
CA GLY A 154 8.65 -3.79 17.81
C GLY A 154 9.72 -3.69 18.91
N HIS A 155 9.85 -4.69 19.76
CA HIS A 155 10.92 -4.78 20.77
C HIS A 155 12.23 -5.34 20.20
N VAL A 156 12.19 -6.04 19.04
CA VAL A 156 13.36 -6.67 18.40
C VAL A 156 13.84 -5.88 17.20
N ILE A 157 12.95 -5.40 16.35
CA ILE A 157 13.25 -4.75 15.06
C ILE A 157 12.52 -3.42 14.89
N GLY A 158 12.70 -2.75 13.76
CA GLY A 158 11.95 -1.58 13.32
C GLY A 158 12.46 -0.25 13.88
N SER A 159 13.60 -0.22 14.55
CA SER A 159 14.27 1.03 14.96
C SER A 159 15.76 0.81 15.18
N LEU A 160 16.53 1.92 15.19
CA LEU A 160 17.97 1.92 15.44
C LEU A 160 18.33 2.00 16.95
N THR A 161 17.41 1.64 17.81
CA THR A 161 17.64 1.65 19.27
C THR A 161 18.71 0.59 19.62
N PRO A 162 19.77 0.93 20.38
CA PRO A 162 20.78 -0.04 20.80
C PRO A 162 20.16 -1.27 21.48
N GLY A 163 20.65 -2.45 21.13
CA GLY A 163 20.15 -3.74 21.65
C GLY A 163 19.12 -4.43 20.75
N LYS A 164 18.68 -3.79 19.68
CA LYS A 164 17.84 -4.43 18.65
C LYS A 164 18.68 -5.05 17.54
N GLU A 165 18.02 -5.90 16.73
CA GLU A 165 18.63 -6.45 15.52
C GLU A 165 19.16 -5.33 14.61
N ALA A 166 20.37 -5.50 14.10
CA ALA A 166 21.00 -4.55 13.20
C ALA A 166 20.53 -4.75 11.75
N ASP A 167 19.21 -4.63 11.53
CA ASP A 167 18.56 -4.60 10.23
C ASP A 167 18.50 -3.15 9.76
N ILE A 168 19.46 -2.76 8.93
CA ILE A 168 19.68 -1.36 8.55
C ILE A 168 19.73 -1.25 7.02
N THR A 169 18.96 -0.29 6.49
CA THR A 169 19.07 0.10 5.08
C THR A 169 19.47 1.56 4.99
N LEU A 170 20.58 1.83 4.31
CA LEU A 170 20.97 3.18 3.93
C LEU A 170 20.32 3.52 2.60
N LEU A 171 19.46 4.56 2.59
CA LEU A 171 18.76 5.03 1.41
C LEU A 171 19.39 6.34 0.91
N LYS A 172 19.40 6.50 -0.41
CA LYS A 172 19.69 7.77 -1.07
C LYS A 172 18.45 8.25 -1.81
N ILE A 173 18.19 9.55 -1.73
CA ILE A 173 17.18 10.20 -2.55
C ILE A 173 17.85 10.70 -3.82
N HIS A 174 17.31 10.30 -4.97
CA HIS A 174 17.74 10.78 -6.26
C HIS A 174 16.67 11.74 -6.79
N ASP A 175 17.08 12.94 -7.14
CA ASP A 175 16.25 13.89 -7.87
C ASP A 175 16.30 13.58 -9.37
N GLY A 176 15.17 13.70 -10.06
CA GLY A 176 15.08 13.37 -11.48
C GLY A 176 13.65 13.30 -11.99
N GLN A 177 13.47 12.63 -13.11
CA GLN A 177 12.18 12.38 -13.75
C GLN A 177 12.01 10.87 -13.88
N PHE A 178 11.23 10.27 -12.99
CA PHE A 178 11.07 8.82 -12.91
C PHE A 178 9.62 8.42 -13.24
N PRO A 179 9.34 8.02 -14.49
CA PRO A 179 7.99 7.55 -14.85
C PRO A 179 7.70 6.22 -14.15
N MET A 180 6.64 6.20 -13.36
CA MET A 180 6.19 5.02 -12.60
C MET A 180 4.72 4.74 -12.87
N GLU A 181 4.45 3.51 -13.31
CA GLU A 181 3.11 3.02 -13.57
C GLU A 181 2.43 2.48 -12.31
N ASP A 182 1.11 2.48 -12.35
CA ASP A 182 0.26 1.75 -11.43
C ASP A 182 -0.20 0.41 -12.01
N SER A 183 -1.11 -0.26 -11.31
CA SER A 183 -1.68 -1.55 -11.72
C SER A 183 -2.55 -1.47 -12.97
N GLN A 184 -2.95 -0.26 -13.40
CA GLN A 184 -3.77 -0.01 -14.59
C GLN A 184 -2.97 0.65 -15.72
N SER A 185 -1.65 0.63 -15.64
CA SER A 185 -0.74 1.26 -16.62
C SER A 185 -0.89 2.80 -16.70
N GLN A 186 -1.51 3.45 -15.70
CA GLN A 186 -1.42 4.89 -15.58
C GLN A 186 -0.02 5.26 -15.07
N VAL A 187 0.56 6.30 -15.66
CA VAL A 187 1.93 6.73 -15.32
C VAL A 187 1.90 8.06 -14.59
N ARG A 188 2.72 8.19 -13.55
CA ARG A 188 3.09 9.47 -12.93
C ARG A 188 4.60 9.62 -12.99
N VAL A 189 5.05 10.85 -13.13
CA VAL A 189 6.48 11.18 -13.13
C VAL A 189 6.87 11.63 -11.73
N LEU A 190 7.62 10.77 -11.04
CA LEU A 190 8.13 11.09 -9.72
C LEU A 190 9.38 11.98 -9.87
N GLU A 191 9.46 13.03 -9.05
CA GLU A 191 10.64 13.91 -9.01
C GLU A 191 11.74 13.35 -8.10
N LYS A 192 11.40 12.44 -7.22
CA LYS A 192 12.31 11.83 -6.24
C LYS A 192 12.16 10.32 -6.24
N LEU A 193 13.30 9.62 -6.24
CA LEU A 193 13.36 8.16 -6.14
C LEU A 193 14.28 7.76 -4.98
N LEU A 194 13.76 6.99 -4.06
CA LEU A 194 14.51 6.35 -3.00
C LEU A 194 15.22 5.11 -3.55
N LYS A 195 16.52 5.00 -3.33
CA LYS A 195 17.30 3.79 -3.68
C LYS A 195 18.15 3.33 -2.50
N PRO A 196 18.22 2.02 -2.26
CA PRO A 196 19.15 1.50 -1.26
C PRO A 196 20.60 1.67 -1.74
N VAL A 197 21.48 2.07 -0.81
CA VAL A 197 22.92 2.18 -1.03
C VAL A 197 23.65 1.00 -0.38
N THR A 198 23.18 0.61 0.79
CA THR A 198 23.73 -0.50 1.56
C THR A 198 22.64 -1.09 2.43
N VAL A 199 22.63 -2.42 2.55
CA VAL A 199 21.70 -3.17 3.39
C VAL A 199 22.48 -4.06 4.34
N TRP A 200 22.11 -4.03 5.60
CA TRP A 200 22.58 -5.00 6.61
C TRP A 200 21.37 -5.74 7.17
N ARG A 201 21.54 -7.03 7.38
CA ARG A 201 20.62 -7.86 8.14
C ARG A 201 21.36 -8.53 9.28
N ALA A 202 20.87 -8.36 10.49
CA ALA A 202 21.55 -8.83 11.71
C ALA A 202 23.03 -8.43 11.74
N GLY A 203 23.36 -7.22 11.27
CA GLY A 203 24.73 -6.71 11.20
C GLY A 203 25.59 -7.22 10.03
N VAL A 204 25.07 -8.14 9.22
CA VAL A 204 25.78 -8.65 8.02
C VAL A 204 25.39 -7.85 6.79
N ALA A 205 26.39 -7.32 6.07
CA ALA A 205 26.15 -6.57 4.84
C ALA A 205 25.75 -7.48 3.68
N TYR A 206 24.75 -7.05 2.92
CA TYR A 206 24.28 -7.73 1.70
C TYR A 206 24.52 -6.84 0.49
N PRO A 207 25.00 -7.43 -0.62
CA PRO A 207 25.18 -6.69 -1.86
C PRO A 207 23.82 -6.26 -2.42
N ILE A 208 23.79 -5.05 -2.93
CA ILE A 208 22.64 -4.55 -3.69
C ILE A 208 22.84 -4.97 -5.14
N THR A 209 21.91 -5.77 -5.65
CA THR A 209 21.82 -6.06 -7.08
C THR A 209 20.95 -5.00 -7.72
N GLU A 210 21.50 -4.28 -8.72
CA GLU A 210 20.71 -3.34 -9.50
C GLU A 210 19.56 -4.10 -10.17
N PRO A 211 18.30 -3.76 -9.86
CA PRO A 211 17.18 -4.28 -10.63
C PRO A 211 17.33 -3.77 -12.06
N ASN A 212 16.92 -4.57 -13.06
CA ASN A 212 16.89 -4.12 -14.44
C ASN A 212 16.08 -2.81 -14.52
N PRO A 213 16.68 -1.68 -14.92
CA PRO A 213 16.09 -0.35 -14.73
C PRO A 213 14.82 -0.07 -15.52
N PHE A 214 14.44 -0.95 -16.44
CA PHE A 214 13.25 -0.74 -17.26
C PHE A 214 12.42 -2.02 -17.41
N PRO A 215 11.13 -1.91 -17.13
CA PRO A 215 10.22 -3.04 -17.29
C PRO A 215 10.13 -3.44 -18.77
N ASN A 216 10.14 -4.73 -19.00
CA ASN A 216 9.66 -5.24 -20.26
C ASN A 216 8.11 -5.18 -20.22
N ARG A 217 7.54 -4.10 -20.77
CA ARG A 217 6.08 -3.91 -20.86
C ARG A 217 5.33 -5.10 -21.48
N GLN A 218 6.01 -5.95 -22.25
CA GLN A 218 5.43 -7.15 -22.84
C GLN A 218 5.12 -8.24 -21.81
N ALA A 219 5.74 -8.22 -20.63
CA ALA A 219 5.42 -9.17 -19.56
C ALA A 219 4.12 -8.82 -18.81
N MET A 220 3.59 -7.62 -18.99
CA MET A 220 2.37 -7.13 -18.34
C MET A 220 1.08 -7.43 -19.12
N ASN A 221 1.15 -8.34 -20.10
CA ASN A 221 -0.03 -8.77 -20.85
C ASN A 221 -0.91 -9.72 -20.02
N ILE A 222 -1.33 -9.25 -18.88
CA ILE A 222 -2.43 -9.84 -18.14
C ILE A 222 -3.68 -9.31 -18.80
N ASN A 223 -4.58 -10.22 -19.15
CA ASN A 223 -5.85 -9.97 -19.80
C ASN A 223 -6.47 -8.62 -19.39
N SER A 224 -6.19 -7.58 -20.15
CA SER A 224 -6.75 -6.24 -19.96
C SER A 224 -8.29 -6.24 -19.98
N ARG A 225 -8.90 -7.31 -20.49
CA ARG A 225 -10.35 -7.43 -20.64
C ARG A 225 -11.13 -7.55 -19.33
N GLU A 226 -10.53 -8.09 -18.27
CA GLU A 226 -11.19 -8.12 -16.95
C GLU A 226 -11.15 -6.76 -16.23
N TRP A 227 -10.20 -5.91 -16.60
CA TRP A 227 -9.91 -4.64 -15.97
C TRP A 227 -10.62 -3.44 -16.60
N ASP A 228 -11.01 -3.56 -17.90
CA ASP A 228 -11.70 -2.50 -18.64
C ASP A 228 -13.09 -2.16 -18.08
N ASN A 229 -13.67 -3.02 -17.26
CA ASN A 229 -14.98 -2.82 -16.66
C ASN A 229 -14.94 -2.13 -15.27
N ILE A 230 -13.75 -1.77 -14.77
CA ILE A 230 -13.55 -1.26 -13.41
C ILE A 230 -12.84 0.10 -13.46
N ARG A 231 -13.23 0.96 -14.36
CA ARG A 231 -12.65 2.31 -14.44
C ARG A 231 -13.29 3.23 -13.41
N VAL A 232 -12.48 3.80 -12.52
CA VAL A 232 -12.75 5.14 -12.02
C VAL A 232 -12.76 6.04 -13.26
N ARG A 233 -13.83 6.76 -13.50
CA ARG A 233 -14.07 7.54 -14.73
C ARG A 233 -12.86 8.38 -15.13
N ASP A 234 -12.51 8.38 -16.42
CA ASP A 234 -11.42 9.18 -17.00
C ASP A 234 -11.58 10.71 -16.79
N ASP A 235 -12.82 11.18 -16.53
CA ASP A 235 -13.17 12.56 -16.29
C ASP A 235 -12.75 13.09 -14.90
N VAL A 236 -12.25 12.20 -14.04
CA VAL A 236 -11.78 12.53 -12.70
C VAL A 236 -10.27 12.76 -12.62
N ARG A 237 -9.59 12.79 -13.75
CA ARG A 237 -8.16 13.11 -13.76
C ARG A 237 -7.93 14.52 -13.22
N PRO A 238 -7.19 14.71 -12.11
CA PRO A 238 -6.78 16.03 -11.75
C PRO A 238 -5.86 16.57 -12.85
N HIS A 239 -6.27 17.66 -13.48
CA HIS A 239 -5.32 18.47 -14.23
C HIS A 239 -4.32 19.04 -13.22
N ILE A 240 -3.18 18.40 -13.10
CA ILE A 240 -2.01 18.99 -12.45
C ILE A 240 -1.43 19.93 -13.50
N GLN A 241 -1.65 21.23 -13.28
CA GLN A 241 -0.90 22.29 -13.93
C GLN A 241 0.48 22.40 -13.30
#